data_dc05d916d98586676bc382847ba728db
#
_entry.id   dc05d916d98586676bc382847ba728db
#
_cell.length_a   1.000
_cell.length_b   1.000
_cell.length_c   1.000
_cell.angle_alpha   90.00
_cell.angle_beta   90.00
_cell.angle_gamma   90.00
#
_symmetry.space_group_name_H-M   'P 1'
#
loop_
_entity.id
_entity.type
_entity.pdbx_description
1 polymer ?
#
loop_
_entity_poly.entity_id
_entity_poly.type
_entity_poly.pdbx_seq_one_letter_code
_entity_poly.pdbx_strand_id
1 'polypeptide(L)'
;MAHLSKKITRELRNISISLFAWLKPGLGIKRWVLVVLIGTTFLALGLAVLVIDVYRETEITWLRSIFNFISLSSLPRWLRSLIFGGSGLIFLFIGLLQLNRSILKPFLKPGQHFFETLSEYKKKEKGPRVVAIGGGTGLSSLLRGLKNHTHNITAIVTVADDGGSSGELRKNLGILPPGDIRNCLTALANDEEMLSHVFKYRFGERAGVNGHSLGNLFISALTDITGSFEEAVAESGKVLAVKGRVLPATLHDVTLVAEIQMADNENEIKVVGESVISKLEGSIKHIWLEPDNPLAFPPAIQAILNADSVSYTHLRAH
;
A
#
# COMPACT_ATOMS: atom_id res chain seq x y z
N MET A 1 31.16 -2.98 31.06
CA MET A 1 31.68 -3.89 30.03
C MET A 1 30.78 -5.10 29.74
N ALA A 2 30.14 -5.74 30.72
CA ALA A 2 29.26 -6.92 30.53
C ALA A 2 28.00 -6.70 29.65
N HIS A 3 27.49 -5.50 29.64
CA HIS A 3 26.25 -5.18 28.88
C HIS A 3 26.52 -5.03 27.36
N LEU A 4 27.69 -4.51 26.98
CA LEU A 4 28.11 -4.39 25.57
C LEU A 4 28.42 -5.77 24.97
N SER A 5 29.05 -6.66 25.71
CA SER A 5 29.38 -8.04 25.29
C SER A 5 28.11 -8.84 24.99
N LYS A 6 27.07 -8.75 25.84
CA LYS A 6 25.79 -9.42 25.63
C LYS A 6 25.00 -8.90 24.39
N LYS A 7 25.10 -7.59 24.09
CA LYS A 7 24.46 -7.00 22.92
C LYS A 7 25.11 -7.47 21.62
N ILE A 8 26.44 -7.48 21.58
CA ILE A 8 27.22 -7.94 20.41
C ILE A 8 26.97 -9.44 20.15
N THR A 9 26.95 -10.27 21.22
CA THR A 9 26.66 -11.71 21.09
C THR A 9 25.25 -12.00 20.61
N ARG A 10 24.28 -11.15 20.97
CA ARG A 10 22.90 -11.26 20.52
C ARG A 10 22.72 -10.85 19.05
N GLU A 11 23.42 -9.81 18.61
CA GLU A 11 23.45 -9.38 17.21
C GLU A 11 24.15 -10.42 16.31
N LEU A 12 25.31 -10.94 16.72
CA LEU A 12 26.03 -11.99 16.00
C LEU A 12 25.18 -13.27 15.90
N ARG A 13 24.44 -13.63 16.95
CA ARG A 13 23.54 -14.78 16.94
C ARG A 13 22.34 -14.55 16.01
N ASN A 14 21.80 -13.34 15.94
CA ASN A 14 20.72 -13.01 15.02
C ASN A 14 21.18 -13.00 13.55
N ILE A 15 22.41 -12.53 13.28
CA ILE A 15 23.03 -12.59 11.96
C ILE A 15 23.28 -14.05 11.53
N SER A 16 23.79 -14.90 12.43
CA SER A 16 24.00 -16.32 12.13
C SER A 16 22.67 -17.07 11.90
N ILE A 17 21.62 -16.79 12.68
CA ILE A 17 20.30 -17.37 12.50
C ILE A 17 19.67 -16.92 11.18
N SER A 18 19.86 -15.67 10.76
CA SER A 18 19.36 -15.17 9.47
C SER A 18 20.12 -15.78 8.28
N LEU A 19 21.44 -15.99 8.39
CA LEU A 19 22.25 -16.68 7.39
C LEU A 19 21.87 -18.17 7.28
N PHE A 20 21.63 -18.85 8.40
CA PHE A 20 21.16 -20.24 8.39
C PHE A 20 19.68 -20.38 7.94
N ALA A 21 18.83 -19.39 8.21
CA ALA A 21 17.46 -19.36 7.68
C ALA A 21 17.46 -19.24 6.15
N TRP A 22 18.45 -18.55 5.59
CA TRP A 22 18.68 -18.44 4.14
C TRP A 22 19.04 -19.77 3.48
N LEU A 23 19.59 -20.72 4.26
CA LEU A 23 19.96 -22.08 3.85
C LEU A 23 18.81 -23.11 3.92
N LYS A 24 17.61 -22.79 4.41
CA LYS A 24 16.46 -23.73 4.47
C LYS A 24 16.00 -24.18 3.09
N PRO A 25 15.62 -25.45 2.87
CA PRO A 25 15.07 -25.95 1.63
C PRO A 25 13.66 -25.35 1.40
N GLY A 26 13.40 -24.83 0.19
CA GLY A 26 12.09 -24.29 -0.18
C GLY A 26 12.14 -23.00 -1.02
N LEU A 27 13.10 -22.10 -0.79
CA LEU A 27 13.32 -20.96 -1.64
C LEU A 27 14.17 -21.38 -2.85
N GLY A 28 13.63 -21.45 -4.05
CA GLY A 28 14.36 -21.79 -5.29
C GLY A 28 15.56 -20.87 -5.63
N ILE A 29 15.92 -19.97 -4.72
CA ILE A 29 16.96 -18.94 -4.80
C ILE A 29 18.36 -19.53 -4.78
N LYS A 30 18.60 -20.63 -4.01
CA LYS A 30 19.94 -21.22 -3.77
C LYS A 30 20.68 -21.61 -5.05
N ARG A 31 20.00 -22.27 -5.97
CA ARG A 31 20.58 -22.69 -7.25
C ARG A 31 21.04 -21.49 -8.08
N TRP A 32 20.32 -20.37 -8.01
CA TRP A 32 20.65 -19.17 -8.77
C TRP A 32 21.78 -18.36 -8.14
N VAL A 33 21.83 -18.33 -6.81
CA VAL A 33 22.99 -17.79 -6.07
C VAL A 33 24.24 -18.61 -6.40
N LEU A 34 24.12 -19.93 -6.49
CA LEU A 34 25.22 -20.80 -6.86
C LEU A 34 25.69 -20.53 -8.31
N VAL A 35 24.75 -20.29 -9.23
CA VAL A 35 25.09 -19.90 -10.62
C VAL A 35 25.79 -18.55 -10.66
N VAL A 36 25.36 -17.55 -9.88
CA VAL A 36 26.04 -16.26 -9.75
C VAL A 36 27.45 -16.42 -9.19
N LEU A 37 27.60 -17.24 -8.14
CA LEU A 37 28.90 -17.56 -7.54
C LEU A 37 29.84 -18.24 -8.55
N ILE A 38 29.37 -19.20 -9.31
CA ILE A 38 30.11 -19.83 -10.39
C ILE A 38 30.53 -18.77 -11.44
N GLY A 39 29.60 -17.92 -11.86
CA GLY A 39 29.88 -16.86 -12.84
C GLY A 39 30.94 -15.87 -12.35
N THR A 40 30.87 -15.42 -11.09
CA THR A 40 31.91 -14.55 -10.50
C THR A 40 33.26 -15.24 -10.36
N THR A 41 33.25 -16.54 -10.04
CA THR A 41 34.50 -17.34 -9.96
C THR A 41 35.13 -17.47 -11.35
N PHE A 42 34.37 -17.75 -12.41
CA PHE A 42 34.93 -17.79 -13.76
C PHE A 42 35.43 -16.43 -14.24
N LEU A 43 34.79 -15.35 -13.85
CA LEU A 43 35.22 -13.98 -14.15
C LEU A 43 36.54 -13.65 -13.42
N ALA A 44 36.65 -14.04 -12.16
CA ALA A 44 37.88 -13.91 -11.39
C ALA A 44 39.04 -14.78 -11.94
N LEU A 45 38.74 -16.01 -12.38
CA LEU A 45 39.70 -16.87 -13.05
C LEU A 45 40.17 -16.26 -14.37
N GLY A 46 39.29 -15.70 -15.17
CA GLY A 46 39.67 -14.99 -16.40
C GLY A 46 40.58 -13.81 -16.16
N LEU A 47 40.30 -13.02 -15.10
CA LEU A 47 41.18 -11.94 -14.67
C LEU A 47 42.53 -12.47 -14.14
N ALA A 48 42.52 -13.56 -13.34
CA ALA A 48 43.73 -14.20 -12.82
C ALA A 48 44.63 -14.74 -13.92
N VAL A 49 44.06 -15.34 -14.99
CA VAL A 49 44.82 -15.79 -16.17
C VAL A 49 45.51 -14.61 -16.85
N LEU A 50 44.87 -13.45 -16.96
CA LEU A 50 45.50 -12.22 -17.47
C LEU A 50 46.69 -11.77 -16.60
N VAL A 51 46.51 -11.78 -15.28
CA VAL A 51 47.55 -11.35 -14.32
C VAL A 51 48.72 -12.37 -14.30
N ILE A 52 48.44 -13.67 -14.29
CA ILE A 52 49.44 -14.73 -14.29
C ILE A 52 50.27 -14.70 -15.59
N ASP A 53 49.67 -14.39 -16.71
CA ASP A 53 50.42 -14.29 -17.99
C ASP A 53 51.36 -13.08 -18.03
N VAL A 54 51.10 -12.03 -17.25
CA VAL A 54 52.01 -10.87 -17.06
C VAL A 54 53.17 -11.20 -16.11
N TYR A 55 52.95 -12.09 -15.13
CA TYR A 55 53.92 -12.44 -14.11
C TYR A 55 54.72 -13.73 -14.38
N ARG A 56 54.69 -14.27 -15.56
CA ARG A 56 55.19 -15.60 -15.88
C ARG A 56 56.70 -15.62 -16.19
N GLU A 57 57.52 -15.53 -15.15
CA GLU A 57 58.96 -15.84 -15.22
C GLU A 57 59.44 -16.88 -14.18
N THR A 58 58.57 -17.64 -13.54
CA THR A 58 59.00 -18.64 -12.54
C THR A 58 58.65 -20.08 -12.93
N GLU A 59 59.73 -20.95 -12.93
CA GLU A 59 59.72 -22.36 -13.36
C GLU A 59 59.22 -23.32 -12.26
N ILE A 60 57.98 -23.89 -12.41
CA ILE A 60 57.54 -25.07 -11.62
C ILE A 60 56.84 -26.05 -12.58
N THR A 61 57.48 -27.20 -12.88
CA THR A 61 57.16 -28.06 -14.03
C THR A 61 55.89 -28.91 -13.95
N TRP A 62 55.47 -29.44 -12.80
CA TRP A 62 54.29 -30.34 -12.73
C TRP A 62 52.94 -29.59 -12.60
N LEU A 63 52.91 -28.49 -11.90
CA LEU A 63 51.77 -27.61 -11.85
C LEU A 63 51.46 -27.01 -13.23
N ARG A 64 52.50 -26.83 -14.03
CA ARG A 64 52.42 -26.24 -15.37
C ARG A 64 51.53 -27.04 -16.33
N SER A 65 51.52 -28.40 -16.25
CA SER A 65 50.70 -29.23 -17.13
C SER A 65 49.21 -29.14 -16.80
N ILE A 66 48.84 -29.12 -15.51
CA ILE A 66 47.47 -29.00 -15.05
C ILE A 66 46.95 -27.60 -15.34
N PHE A 67 47.70 -26.57 -15.02
CA PHE A 67 47.33 -25.18 -15.34
C PHE A 67 47.24 -24.92 -16.85
N ASN A 68 48.11 -25.54 -17.66
CA ASN A 68 48.04 -25.41 -19.11
C ASN A 68 46.78 -26.00 -19.69
N PHE A 69 46.30 -27.11 -19.14
CA PHE A 69 45.01 -27.71 -19.57
C PHE A 69 43.83 -26.87 -19.16
N ILE A 70 43.75 -26.45 -17.88
CA ILE A 70 42.60 -25.65 -17.36
C ILE A 70 42.59 -24.24 -17.96
N SER A 71 43.78 -23.64 -18.17
CA SER A 71 43.90 -22.29 -18.72
C SER A 71 43.80 -22.21 -20.27
N LEU A 72 43.57 -23.35 -20.93
CA LEU A 72 43.53 -23.43 -22.42
C LEU A 72 44.79 -22.83 -23.07
N SER A 73 45.96 -23.17 -22.52
CA SER A 73 47.25 -22.54 -22.92
C SER A 73 47.62 -22.70 -24.39
N SER A 74 46.98 -23.66 -25.11
CA SER A 74 47.10 -23.85 -26.56
C SER A 74 46.47 -22.73 -27.38
N LEU A 75 45.61 -21.89 -26.75
CA LEU A 75 44.92 -20.77 -27.41
C LEU A 75 45.65 -19.43 -27.16
N PRO A 76 45.52 -18.47 -28.10
CA PRO A 76 46.01 -17.10 -27.91
C PRO A 76 45.43 -16.45 -26.62
N ARG A 77 46.22 -15.61 -25.94
CA ARG A 77 45.84 -14.99 -24.66
C ARG A 77 44.53 -14.25 -24.69
N TRP A 78 44.31 -13.48 -25.73
CA TRP A 78 43.04 -12.72 -25.92
C TRP A 78 41.83 -13.63 -26.02
N LEU A 79 41.97 -14.80 -26.67
CA LEU A 79 40.86 -15.75 -26.89
C LEU A 79 40.50 -16.45 -25.56
N ARG A 80 41.46 -16.80 -24.73
CA ARG A 80 41.26 -17.36 -23.38
C ARG A 80 40.51 -16.39 -22.48
N SER A 81 40.97 -15.13 -22.42
CA SER A 81 40.30 -14.08 -21.64
C SER A 81 38.87 -13.85 -22.11
N LEU A 82 38.60 -13.92 -23.41
CA LEU A 82 37.27 -13.79 -23.98
C LEU A 82 36.34 -14.98 -23.63
N ILE A 83 36.90 -16.21 -23.66
CA ILE A 83 36.13 -17.40 -23.28
C ILE A 83 35.76 -17.37 -21.79
N PHE A 84 36.73 -17.19 -20.90
CA PHE A 84 36.47 -17.18 -19.45
C PHE A 84 35.66 -15.94 -19.01
N GLY A 85 36.03 -14.76 -19.47
CA GLY A 85 35.33 -13.54 -19.16
C GLY A 85 33.91 -13.52 -19.75
N GLY A 86 33.72 -13.95 -21.00
CA GLY A 86 32.45 -14.04 -21.67
C GLY A 86 31.51 -15.06 -21.02
N SER A 87 32.01 -16.28 -20.70
CA SER A 87 31.23 -17.30 -20.00
C SER A 87 30.83 -16.80 -18.58
N GLY A 88 31.75 -16.19 -17.86
CA GLY A 88 31.46 -15.60 -16.53
C GLY A 88 30.38 -14.54 -16.60
N LEU A 89 30.43 -13.63 -17.59
CA LEU A 89 29.39 -12.62 -17.80
C LEU A 89 28.02 -13.24 -18.14
N ILE A 90 28.00 -14.28 -18.99
CA ILE A 90 26.77 -14.99 -19.35
C ILE A 90 26.15 -15.65 -18.11
N PHE A 91 26.95 -16.39 -17.32
CA PHE A 91 26.46 -17.02 -16.10
C PHE A 91 25.96 -15.99 -15.05
N LEU A 92 26.67 -14.88 -14.90
CA LEU A 92 26.27 -13.78 -14.02
C LEU A 92 24.95 -13.17 -14.46
N PHE A 93 24.79 -12.90 -15.76
CA PHE A 93 23.56 -12.33 -16.32
C PHE A 93 22.37 -13.29 -16.17
N ILE A 94 22.53 -14.57 -16.50
CA ILE A 94 21.49 -15.59 -16.33
C ILE A 94 21.15 -15.74 -14.84
N GLY A 95 22.15 -15.80 -13.97
CA GLY A 95 21.94 -15.90 -12.52
C GLY A 95 21.15 -14.72 -11.95
N LEU A 96 21.48 -13.49 -12.33
CA LEU A 96 20.77 -12.29 -11.91
C LEU A 96 19.31 -12.26 -12.43
N LEU A 97 19.09 -12.62 -13.70
CA LEU A 97 17.73 -12.68 -14.25
C LEU A 97 16.87 -13.71 -13.53
N GLN A 98 17.41 -14.89 -13.27
CA GLN A 98 16.67 -15.96 -12.60
C GLN A 98 16.48 -15.69 -11.12
N LEU A 99 17.47 -15.06 -10.45
CA LEU A 99 17.35 -14.61 -9.07
C LEU A 99 16.20 -13.59 -8.93
N ASN A 100 16.18 -12.58 -9.78
CA ASN A 100 15.10 -11.59 -9.82
C ASN A 100 13.73 -12.27 -10.05
N ARG A 101 13.63 -13.18 -11.02
CA ARG A 101 12.37 -13.91 -11.25
C ARG A 101 11.95 -14.77 -10.05
N SER A 102 12.90 -15.42 -9.37
CA SER A 102 12.60 -16.28 -8.21
C SER A 102 12.13 -15.50 -7.00
N ILE A 103 12.70 -14.30 -6.74
CA ILE A 103 12.31 -13.45 -5.62
C ILE A 103 10.95 -12.80 -5.88
N LEU A 104 10.70 -12.37 -7.11
CA LEU A 104 9.54 -11.54 -7.44
C LEU A 104 8.30 -12.35 -7.84
N LYS A 105 8.48 -13.61 -8.28
CA LYS A 105 7.37 -14.49 -8.69
C LYS A 105 6.25 -14.64 -7.64
N PRO A 106 6.51 -14.72 -6.32
CA PRO A 106 5.45 -14.81 -5.31
C PRO A 106 4.60 -13.56 -5.20
N PHE A 107 5.09 -12.40 -5.66
CA PHE A 107 4.42 -11.10 -5.54
C PHE A 107 3.68 -10.67 -6.82
N LEU A 108 3.80 -11.45 -7.89
CA LEU A 108 3.16 -11.17 -9.17
C LEU A 108 1.90 -12.02 -9.34
N LYS A 109 0.81 -11.40 -9.80
CA LYS A 109 -0.40 -12.12 -10.22
C LYS A 109 -0.08 -12.94 -11.50
N PRO A 110 -0.74 -14.11 -11.70
CA PRO A 110 -0.54 -14.91 -12.91
C PRO A 110 -0.77 -14.08 -14.18
N GLY A 111 0.21 -14.09 -15.09
CA GLY A 111 0.13 -13.37 -16.37
C GLY A 111 0.65 -11.93 -16.39
N GLN A 112 1.10 -11.38 -15.27
CA GLN A 112 1.69 -10.03 -15.23
C GLN A 112 3.21 -10.05 -15.50
N HIS A 113 3.67 -9.13 -16.35
CA HIS A 113 5.09 -8.91 -16.57
C HIS A 113 5.67 -7.95 -15.52
N PHE A 114 6.74 -8.38 -14.86
CA PHE A 114 7.36 -7.62 -13.77
C PHE A 114 7.69 -6.16 -14.11
N PHE A 115 8.33 -5.94 -15.27
CA PHE A 115 8.74 -4.59 -15.67
C PHE A 115 7.55 -3.66 -15.93
N GLU A 116 6.46 -4.17 -16.47
CA GLU A 116 5.22 -3.42 -16.69
C GLU A 116 4.59 -3.04 -15.35
N THR A 117 4.41 -4.03 -14.46
CA THR A 117 3.83 -3.81 -13.12
C THR A 117 4.66 -2.82 -12.29
N LEU A 118 6.00 -2.95 -12.33
CA LEU A 118 6.90 -2.04 -11.62
C LEU A 118 6.87 -0.63 -12.22
N SER A 119 6.84 -0.52 -13.55
CA SER A 119 6.77 0.75 -14.26
C SER A 119 5.45 1.48 -13.95
N GLU A 120 4.33 0.76 -14.01
CA GLU A 120 3.02 1.29 -13.65
C GLU A 120 2.96 1.72 -12.18
N TYR A 121 3.48 0.90 -11.26
CA TYR A 121 3.53 1.23 -9.84
C TYR A 121 4.31 2.52 -9.61
N LYS A 122 5.54 2.63 -10.16
CA LYS A 122 6.37 3.84 -10.05
C LYS A 122 5.73 5.06 -10.71
N LYS A 123 5.02 4.87 -11.83
CA LYS A 123 4.30 5.96 -12.50
C LYS A 123 3.17 6.48 -11.62
N LYS A 124 2.40 5.60 -10.99
CA LYS A 124 1.32 5.96 -10.06
C LYS A 124 1.85 6.59 -8.77
N GLU A 125 2.97 6.11 -8.24
CA GLU A 125 3.63 6.67 -7.05
C GLU A 125 4.14 8.09 -7.28
N LYS A 126 4.60 8.39 -8.50
CA LYS A 126 5.02 9.74 -8.93
C LYS A 126 3.89 10.57 -9.54
N GLY A 127 2.68 10.05 -9.56
CA GLY A 127 1.51 10.73 -10.10
C GLY A 127 1.13 11.99 -9.32
N PRO A 128 0.23 12.82 -9.86
CA PRO A 128 -0.20 14.05 -9.22
C PRO A 128 -0.84 13.78 -7.85
N ARG A 129 -0.68 14.73 -6.94
CA ARG A 129 -1.34 14.72 -5.63
C ARG A 129 -2.77 15.22 -5.81
N VAL A 130 -3.72 14.32 -5.69
CA VAL A 130 -5.14 14.61 -5.90
C VAL A 130 -5.87 14.56 -4.56
N VAL A 131 -6.58 15.63 -4.23
CA VAL A 131 -7.52 15.65 -3.12
C VAL A 131 -8.92 15.50 -3.66
N ALA A 132 -9.67 14.54 -3.10
CA ALA A 132 -11.09 14.33 -3.41
C ALA A 132 -11.92 14.58 -2.14
N ILE A 133 -12.88 15.50 -2.23
CA ILE A 133 -13.72 15.91 -1.10
C ILE A 133 -15.16 15.46 -1.33
N GLY A 134 -15.81 14.90 -0.32
CA GLY A 134 -17.21 14.52 -0.38
C GLY A 134 -17.59 13.46 0.62
N GLY A 135 -18.73 12.81 0.37
CA GLY A 135 -19.26 11.72 1.20
C GLY A 135 -19.95 10.67 0.34
N GLY A 136 -20.44 9.62 0.99
CA GLY A 136 -21.29 8.61 0.39
C GLY A 136 -20.70 7.84 -0.78
N THR A 137 -21.56 7.43 -1.68
CA THR A 137 -21.23 6.60 -2.84
C THR A 137 -20.50 7.37 -3.94
N GLY A 138 -20.75 8.68 -4.06
CA GLY A 138 -20.15 9.52 -5.09
C GLY A 138 -18.64 9.59 -4.94
N LEU A 139 -18.13 9.90 -3.75
CA LEU A 139 -16.71 9.97 -3.47
C LEU A 139 -16.05 8.61 -3.68
N SER A 140 -16.60 7.52 -3.14
CA SER A 140 -16.02 6.19 -3.31
C SER A 140 -15.95 5.77 -4.78
N SER A 141 -16.93 6.17 -5.62
CA SER A 141 -16.90 5.91 -7.07
C SER A 141 -15.79 6.71 -7.77
N LEU A 142 -15.61 7.98 -7.40
CA LEU A 142 -14.50 8.80 -7.90
C LEU A 142 -13.14 8.21 -7.52
N LEU A 143 -12.96 7.77 -6.27
CA LEU A 143 -11.72 7.18 -5.77
C LEU A 143 -11.34 5.90 -6.52
N ARG A 144 -12.31 5.05 -6.92
CA ARG A 144 -12.08 3.87 -7.76
C ARG A 144 -11.47 4.23 -9.11
N GLY A 145 -11.91 5.32 -9.71
CA GLY A 145 -11.31 5.84 -10.94
C GLY A 145 -9.90 6.37 -10.72
N LEU A 146 -9.73 7.23 -9.72
CA LEU A 146 -8.47 7.92 -9.45
C LEU A 146 -7.32 6.97 -9.10
N LYS A 147 -7.56 5.89 -8.34
CA LYS A 147 -6.51 4.94 -7.94
C LYS A 147 -5.82 4.23 -9.12
N ASN A 148 -6.43 4.28 -10.31
CA ASN A 148 -5.83 3.74 -11.52
C ASN A 148 -4.77 4.68 -12.13
N HIS A 149 -4.80 5.97 -11.75
CA HIS A 149 -3.94 7.00 -12.32
C HIS A 149 -2.81 7.45 -11.37
N THR A 150 -3.10 7.54 -10.06
CA THR A 150 -2.14 7.97 -9.04
C THR A 150 -2.35 7.22 -7.73
N HIS A 151 -1.29 7.07 -6.94
CA HIS A 151 -1.36 6.61 -5.55
C HIS A 151 -1.36 7.78 -4.55
N ASN A 152 -1.09 9.01 -5.02
CA ASN A 152 -1.04 10.21 -4.19
C ASN A 152 -2.44 10.83 -4.02
N ILE A 153 -3.39 10.00 -3.51
CA ILE A 153 -4.78 10.40 -3.30
C ILE A 153 -5.01 10.69 -1.82
N THR A 154 -5.67 11.80 -1.53
CA THR A 154 -6.23 12.08 -0.21
C THR A 154 -7.73 12.27 -0.35
N ALA A 155 -8.51 11.37 0.24
CA ALA A 155 -9.96 11.51 0.36
C ALA A 155 -10.30 12.27 1.64
N ILE A 156 -11.00 13.38 1.54
CA ILE A 156 -11.55 14.14 2.67
C ILE A 156 -13.04 13.85 2.73
N VAL A 157 -13.45 13.18 3.79
CA VAL A 157 -14.78 12.59 3.93
C VAL A 157 -15.62 13.42 4.89
N THR A 158 -16.84 13.75 4.47
CA THR A 158 -17.83 14.38 5.35
C THR A 158 -18.26 13.44 6.49
N VAL A 159 -18.56 13.99 7.65
CA VAL A 159 -18.88 13.23 8.88
C VAL A 159 -20.25 13.65 9.46
N ALA A 160 -21.16 14.12 8.62
CA ALA A 160 -22.50 14.54 9.02
C ALA A 160 -23.57 13.42 8.89
N ASP A 161 -23.19 12.22 8.38
CA ASP A 161 -24.10 11.07 8.22
C ASP A 161 -24.67 10.63 9.58
N ASP A 162 -26.00 10.62 9.70
CA ASP A 162 -26.75 10.18 10.88
C ASP A 162 -27.66 8.98 10.59
N GLY A 163 -27.52 8.38 9.40
CA GLY A 163 -28.37 7.31 8.94
C GLY A 163 -27.88 5.91 9.30
N GLY A 164 -28.83 4.98 9.42
CA GLY A 164 -28.58 3.54 9.56
C GLY A 164 -27.53 3.17 10.61
N SER A 165 -26.67 2.19 10.28
CA SER A 165 -25.63 1.70 11.17
C SER A 165 -24.61 2.76 11.62
N SER A 166 -24.32 3.76 10.78
CA SER A 166 -23.39 4.84 11.13
C SER A 166 -23.97 5.74 12.20
N GLY A 167 -25.23 6.13 12.04
CA GLY A 167 -25.93 6.98 13.00
C GLY A 167 -26.16 6.29 14.35
N GLU A 168 -26.43 4.98 14.35
CA GLU A 168 -26.56 4.21 15.58
C GLU A 168 -25.23 4.13 16.36
N LEU A 169 -24.11 3.83 15.68
CA LEU A 169 -22.78 3.78 16.30
C LEU A 169 -22.36 5.16 16.82
N ARG A 170 -22.66 6.23 16.06
CA ARG A 170 -22.44 7.60 16.50
C ARG A 170 -23.16 7.90 17.82
N LYS A 171 -24.44 7.55 17.91
CA LYS A 171 -25.26 7.78 19.11
C LYS A 171 -24.86 6.92 20.29
N ASN A 172 -24.57 5.65 20.06
CA ASN A 172 -24.32 4.68 21.13
C ASN A 172 -22.87 4.72 21.65
N LEU A 173 -21.90 4.99 20.77
CA LEU A 173 -20.46 4.98 21.11
C LEU A 173 -19.83 6.37 21.14
N GLY A 174 -20.56 7.44 20.75
CA GLY A 174 -20.00 8.79 20.70
C GLY A 174 -18.87 8.99 19.70
N ILE A 175 -18.80 8.15 18.66
CA ILE A 175 -17.78 8.23 17.60
C ILE A 175 -18.32 8.94 16.36
N LEU A 176 -17.43 9.43 15.51
CA LEU A 176 -17.83 9.93 14.20
C LEU A 176 -18.40 8.82 13.31
N PRO A 177 -19.34 9.11 12.39
CA PRO A 177 -20.00 8.11 11.57
C PRO A 177 -19.00 7.41 10.64
N PRO A 178 -18.80 6.08 10.77
CA PRO A 178 -17.76 5.37 10.04
C PRO A 178 -18.13 4.98 8.61
N GLY A 179 -19.40 5.09 8.20
CA GLY A 179 -19.93 4.51 6.97
C GLY A 179 -19.26 5.00 5.70
N ASP A 180 -19.15 6.30 5.52
CA ASP A 180 -18.54 6.92 4.34
C ASP A 180 -17.03 6.74 4.33
N ILE A 181 -16.39 6.84 5.48
CA ILE A 181 -14.97 6.52 5.66
C ILE A 181 -14.68 5.07 5.25
N ARG A 182 -15.46 4.12 5.72
CA ARG A 182 -15.38 2.71 5.32
C ARG A 182 -15.49 2.55 3.80
N ASN A 183 -16.46 3.23 3.16
CA ASN A 183 -16.65 3.16 1.71
C ASN A 183 -15.41 3.69 0.96
N CYS A 184 -14.81 4.77 1.42
CA CYS A 184 -13.58 5.35 0.85
C CYS A 184 -12.36 4.44 1.07
N LEU A 185 -12.19 3.88 2.27
CA LEU A 185 -11.12 2.93 2.57
C LEU A 185 -11.20 1.69 1.66
N THR A 186 -12.40 1.11 1.51
CA THR A 186 -12.59 -0.06 0.62
C THR A 186 -12.35 0.29 -0.84
N ALA A 187 -12.77 1.48 -1.30
CA ALA A 187 -12.53 1.94 -2.67
C ALA A 187 -11.05 2.09 -3.01
N LEU A 188 -10.23 2.52 -2.04
CA LEU A 188 -8.78 2.69 -2.18
C LEU A 188 -7.98 1.43 -1.84
N ALA A 189 -8.61 0.38 -1.31
CA ALA A 189 -7.94 -0.86 -0.96
C ALA A 189 -7.32 -1.54 -2.19
N ASN A 190 -6.24 -2.28 -1.97
CA ASN A 190 -5.54 -2.99 -3.04
C ASN A 190 -6.37 -4.15 -3.61
N ASP A 191 -7.07 -4.90 -2.75
CA ASP A 191 -8.03 -5.95 -3.13
C ASP A 191 -9.44 -5.48 -2.80
N GLU A 192 -9.97 -4.61 -3.67
CA GLU A 192 -11.27 -3.97 -3.43
C GLU A 192 -12.43 -4.96 -3.47
N GLU A 193 -12.40 -5.94 -4.37
CA GLU A 193 -13.53 -6.84 -4.60
C GLU A 193 -13.83 -7.64 -3.34
N MET A 194 -12.86 -8.39 -2.82
CA MET A 194 -13.03 -9.20 -1.62
C MET A 194 -13.31 -8.34 -0.39
N LEU A 195 -12.53 -7.26 -0.19
CA LEU A 195 -12.68 -6.40 0.98
C LEU A 195 -14.01 -5.64 0.97
N SER A 196 -14.52 -5.25 -0.20
CA SER A 196 -15.84 -4.63 -0.32
C SER A 196 -16.95 -5.58 0.12
N HIS A 197 -16.88 -6.86 -0.24
CA HIS A 197 -17.85 -7.87 0.22
C HIS A 197 -17.78 -8.06 1.73
N VAL A 198 -16.57 -8.24 2.29
CA VAL A 198 -16.36 -8.46 3.72
C VAL A 198 -16.80 -7.23 4.54
N PHE A 199 -16.37 -6.03 4.16
CA PHE A 199 -16.66 -4.81 4.91
C PHE A 199 -18.10 -4.32 4.77
N LYS A 200 -18.78 -4.68 3.68
CA LYS A 200 -20.21 -4.41 3.50
C LYS A 200 -21.11 -5.47 4.10
N TYR A 201 -20.55 -6.61 4.52
CA TYR A 201 -21.36 -7.64 5.15
C TYR A 201 -22.09 -7.07 6.37
N ARG A 202 -23.41 -7.30 6.43
CA ARG A 202 -24.25 -6.88 7.55
C ARG A 202 -24.67 -8.08 8.37
N PHE A 203 -24.51 -7.96 9.67
CA PHE A 203 -24.97 -8.97 10.59
C PHE A 203 -26.51 -8.96 10.66
N GLY A 204 -27.10 -10.15 10.57
CA GLY A 204 -28.54 -10.33 10.74
C GLY A 204 -28.99 -10.23 12.20
N GLU A 205 -30.29 -10.17 12.42
CA GLU A 205 -30.93 -9.93 13.72
C GLU A 205 -30.54 -10.92 14.84
N ARG A 206 -30.06 -12.09 14.50
CA ARG A 206 -29.66 -13.13 15.48
C ARG A 206 -28.26 -12.95 16.11
N ALA A 207 -27.48 -11.99 15.62
CA ALA A 207 -26.08 -11.86 16.01
C ALA A 207 -25.81 -10.85 17.13
N GLY A 208 -26.85 -10.19 17.70
CA GLY A 208 -26.65 -9.17 18.74
C GLY A 208 -26.01 -7.86 18.29
N VAL A 209 -25.57 -7.80 17.03
CA VAL A 209 -24.97 -6.62 16.34
C VAL A 209 -25.82 -6.16 15.17
N ASN A 210 -27.11 -6.24 15.35
CA ASN A 210 -28.17 -6.09 14.34
C ASN A 210 -27.95 -4.94 13.36
N GLY A 211 -27.96 -5.25 12.05
CA GLY A 211 -27.91 -4.26 10.98
C GLY A 211 -26.56 -3.57 10.78
N HIS A 212 -25.61 -3.72 11.71
CA HIS A 212 -24.27 -3.14 11.58
C HIS A 212 -23.44 -3.85 10.52
N SER A 213 -22.66 -3.09 9.74
CA SER A 213 -21.70 -3.68 8.82
C SER A 213 -20.40 -4.03 9.55
N LEU A 214 -19.75 -5.13 9.13
CA LEU A 214 -18.46 -5.52 9.71
C LEU A 214 -17.43 -4.37 9.64
N GLY A 215 -17.38 -3.64 8.53
CA GLY A 215 -16.43 -2.54 8.39
C GLY A 215 -16.72 -1.36 9.33
N ASN A 216 -17.99 -1.05 9.63
CA ASN A 216 -18.33 -0.05 10.63
C ASN A 216 -17.89 -0.50 12.02
N LEU A 217 -18.17 -1.74 12.40
CA LEU A 217 -17.75 -2.32 13.69
C LEU A 217 -16.22 -2.37 13.79
N PHE A 218 -15.53 -2.68 12.70
CA PHE A 218 -14.07 -2.71 12.65
C PHE A 218 -13.45 -1.33 12.96
N ILE A 219 -13.96 -0.28 12.31
CA ILE A 219 -13.48 1.09 12.56
C ILE A 219 -13.83 1.51 13.98
N SER A 220 -15.03 1.18 14.49
CA SER A 220 -15.43 1.47 15.86
C SER A 220 -14.53 0.80 16.88
N ALA A 221 -14.22 -0.49 16.70
CA ALA A 221 -13.31 -1.23 17.57
C ALA A 221 -11.89 -0.65 17.56
N LEU A 222 -11.39 -0.23 16.39
CA LEU A 222 -10.10 0.45 16.31
C LEU A 222 -10.14 1.81 16.98
N THR A 223 -11.26 2.54 16.93
CA THR A 223 -11.41 3.82 17.63
C THR A 223 -11.32 3.62 19.14
N ASP A 224 -11.92 2.57 19.66
CA ASP A 224 -11.84 2.22 21.09
C ASP A 224 -10.41 1.79 21.49
N ILE A 225 -9.74 0.98 20.68
CA ILE A 225 -8.37 0.51 20.91
C ILE A 225 -7.35 1.67 20.87
N THR A 226 -7.46 2.57 19.89
CA THR A 226 -6.50 3.68 19.71
C THR A 226 -6.84 4.92 20.54
N GLY A 227 -8.07 5.03 21.01
CA GLY A 227 -8.59 6.23 21.69
C GLY A 227 -8.81 7.43 20.76
N SER A 228 -8.65 7.25 19.42
CA SER A 228 -8.75 8.32 18.43
C SER A 228 -9.37 7.81 17.13
N PHE A 229 -10.40 8.50 16.66
CA PHE A 229 -11.05 8.15 15.38
C PHE A 229 -10.09 8.31 14.19
N GLU A 230 -9.25 9.36 14.21
CA GLU A 230 -8.29 9.59 13.12
C GLU A 230 -7.23 8.48 13.05
N GLU A 231 -6.72 8.04 14.20
CA GLU A 231 -5.78 6.92 14.28
C GLU A 231 -6.45 5.62 13.84
N ALA A 232 -7.69 5.37 14.23
CA ALA A 232 -8.46 4.21 13.78
C ALA A 232 -8.62 4.17 12.27
N VAL A 233 -8.89 5.30 11.64
CA VAL A 233 -8.97 5.41 10.16
C VAL A 233 -7.62 5.13 9.52
N ALA A 234 -6.53 5.69 10.07
CA ALA A 234 -5.17 5.47 9.57
C ALA A 234 -4.75 3.99 9.70
N GLU A 235 -5.00 3.35 10.86
CA GLU A 235 -4.71 1.92 11.07
C GLU A 235 -5.58 1.03 10.17
N SER A 236 -6.87 1.36 10.00
CA SER A 236 -7.74 0.70 9.04
C SER A 236 -7.15 0.74 7.63
N GLY A 237 -6.62 1.88 7.22
CA GLY A 237 -5.95 2.05 5.93
C GLY A 237 -4.73 1.14 5.76
N LYS A 238 -3.93 0.95 6.81
CA LYS A 238 -2.78 0.03 6.80
C LYS A 238 -3.22 -1.43 6.67
N VAL A 239 -4.21 -1.86 7.47
CA VAL A 239 -4.76 -3.23 7.42
C VAL A 239 -5.33 -3.56 6.03
N LEU A 240 -5.99 -2.60 5.40
CA LEU A 240 -6.60 -2.75 4.08
C LEU A 240 -5.62 -2.52 2.92
N ALA A 241 -4.35 -2.22 3.20
CA ALA A 241 -3.34 -1.87 2.21
C ALA A 241 -3.83 -0.77 1.23
N VAL A 242 -4.45 0.27 1.78
CA VAL A 242 -5.02 1.39 1.04
C VAL A 242 -3.93 2.16 0.27
N LYS A 243 -4.21 2.49 -0.97
CA LYS A 243 -3.37 3.35 -1.80
C LYS A 243 -3.86 4.78 -1.71
N GLY A 244 -3.16 5.60 -0.91
CA GLY A 244 -3.58 6.96 -0.58
C GLY A 244 -3.92 7.12 0.89
N ARG A 245 -4.69 8.15 1.23
CA ARG A 245 -5.13 8.47 2.60
C ARG A 245 -6.60 8.82 2.63
N VAL A 246 -7.25 8.48 3.74
CA VAL A 246 -8.63 8.88 4.03
C VAL A 246 -8.61 9.70 5.32
N LEU A 247 -9.18 10.89 5.27
CA LEU A 247 -9.22 11.84 6.37
C LEU A 247 -10.66 12.29 6.59
N PRO A 248 -11.12 12.48 7.85
CA PRO A 248 -12.37 13.16 8.11
C PRO A 248 -12.25 14.66 7.78
N ALA A 249 -13.33 15.29 7.38
CA ALA A 249 -13.36 16.74 7.13
C ALA A 249 -13.20 17.54 8.43
N THR A 250 -13.75 17.04 9.52
CA THR A 250 -13.64 17.56 10.88
C THR A 250 -13.66 16.42 11.89
N LEU A 251 -13.13 16.65 13.08
CA LEU A 251 -13.25 15.74 14.23
C LEU A 251 -14.38 16.15 15.17
N HIS A 252 -15.07 17.25 14.87
CA HIS A 252 -16.23 17.67 15.65
C HIS A 252 -17.45 16.82 15.27
N ASP A 253 -18.29 16.57 16.26
CA ASP A 253 -19.59 15.96 16.08
C ASP A 253 -20.55 16.99 15.47
N VAL A 254 -20.78 16.88 14.14
CA VAL A 254 -21.59 17.85 13.39
C VAL A 254 -22.86 17.21 12.89
N THR A 255 -23.95 17.97 12.92
CA THR A 255 -25.27 17.57 12.41
C THR A 255 -25.70 18.51 11.30
N LEU A 256 -26.22 17.98 10.22
CA LEU A 256 -26.79 18.77 9.12
C LEU A 256 -28.19 19.22 9.52
N VAL A 257 -28.46 20.51 9.33
CA VAL A 257 -29.77 21.11 9.61
C VAL A 257 -30.24 21.87 8.38
N ALA A 258 -31.53 21.79 8.08
CA ALA A 258 -32.14 22.50 6.94
C ALA A 258 -33.42 23.15 7.33
N GLU A 259 -33.76 24.28 6.69
CA GLU A 259 -35.07 24.85 6.61
C GLU A 259 -35.69 24.45 5.29
N ILE A 260 -36.83 23.75 5.36
CA ILE A 260 -37.51 23.18 4.21
C ILE A 260 -38.93 23.78 4.13
N GLN A 261 -39.24 24.32 2.97
CA GLN A 261 -40.62 24.72 2.63
C GLN A 261 -41.32 23.53 1.99
N MET A 262 -42.37 23.04 2.65
CA MET A 262 -43.18 21.93 2.15
C MET A 262 -44.03 22.38 0.97
N ALA A 263 -44.30 21.46 0.02
CA ALA A 263 -45.08 21.76 -1.19
C ALA A 263 -46.52 22.19 -0.90
N ASP A 264 -47.09 21.73 0.22
CA ASP A 264 -48.49 21.96 0.59
C ASP A 264 -48.69 23.10 1.59
N ASN A 265 -47.63 23.75 2.06
CA ASN A 265 -47.71 24.75 3.12
C ASN A 265 -46.66 25.86 2.93
N GLU A 266 -47.07 27.13 3.14
CA GLU A 266 -46.11 28.27 3.11
C GLU A 266 -45.17 28.30 4.32
N ASN A 267 -45.40 27.44 5.30
CA ASN A 267 -44.57 27.40 6.52
C ASN A 267 -43.27 26.68 6.29
N GLU A 268 -42.16 27.32 6.68
CA GLU A 268 -40.84 26.73 6.73
C GLU A 268 -40.70 25.88 8.01
N ILE A 269 -40.19 24.68 7.85
CA ILE A 269 -39.92 23.78 8.98
C ILE A 269 -38.40 23.55 9.13
N LYS A 270 -37.90 23.63 10.35
CA LYS A 270 -36.54 23.25 10.67
C LYS A 270 -36.43 21.72 10.78
N VAL A 271 -35.57 21.12 10.01
CA VAL A 271 -35.35 19.69 9.95
C VAL A 271 -33.89 19.41 10.34
N VAL A 272 -33.69 18.46 11.23
CA VAL A 272 -32.38 18.09 11.76
C VAL A 272 -32.02 16.67 11.33
N GLY A 273 -30.84 16.49 10.76
CA GLY A 273 -30.30 15.22 10.30
C GLY A 273 -30.41 14.97 8.80
N GLU A 274 -29.30 14.56 8.20
CA GLU A 274 -29.19 14.27 6.77
C GLU A 274 -30.22 13.21 6.32
N SER A 275 -30.34 12.15 7.12
CA SER A 275 -31.23 11.03 6.85
C SER A 275 -32.73 11.40 6.87
N VAL A 276 -33.09 12.49 7.53
CA VAL A 276 -34.47 13.02 7.56
C VAL A 276 -34.65 14.01 6.41
N ILE A 277 -33.71 14.94 6.23
CA ILE A 277 -33.75 15.95 5.16
C ILE A 277 -33.90 15.29 3.79
N SER A 278 -33.16 14.19 3.54
CA SER A 278 -33.17 13.48 2.25
C SER A 278 -34.50 12.77 1.92
N LYS A 279 -35.38 12.57 2.90
CA LYS A 279 -36.66 11.88 2.74
C LYS A 279 -37.83 12.80 2.61
N LEU A 280 -37.67 14.09 2.88
CA LEU A 280 -38.75 15.06 2.84
C LEU A 280 -38.88 15.63 1.44
N GLU A 281 -40.16 15.70 0.99
CA GLU A 281 -40.52 16.38 -0.26
C GLU A 281 -40.74 17.85 0.03
N GLY A 282 -39.84 18.71 -0.45
CA GLY A 282 -39.91 20.15 -0.24
C GLY A 282 -38.73 20.90 -0.86
N SER A 283 -38.77 22.22 -0.81
CA SER A 283 -37.68 23.07 -1.28
C SER A 283 -36.80 23.49 -0.11
N ILE A 284 -35.51 23.13 -0.15
CA ILE A 284 -34.54 23.56 0.85
C ILE A 284 -34.29 25.04 0.64
N LYS A 285 -34.53 25.87 1.69
CA LYS A 285 -34.29 27.31 1.71
C LYS A 285 -32.89 27.63 2.28
N HIS A 286 -32.61 27.05 3.44
CA HIS A 286 -31.33 27.20 4.10
C HIS A 286 -30.82 25.85 4.58
N ILE A 287 -29.48 25.70 4.57
CA ILE A 287 -28.78 24.52 5.09
C ILE A 287 -27.54 24.96 5.84
N TRP A 288 -27.32 24.38 7.03
CA TRP A 288 -26.14 24.68 7.86
C TRP A 288 -25.74 23.47 8.70
N LEU A 289 -24.61 23.59 9.38
CA LEU A 289 -24.13 22.59 10.33
C LEU A 289 -24.37 23.07 11.77
N GLU A 290 -24.72 22.17 12.65
CA GLU A 290 -24.71 22.38 14.09
C GLU A 290 -23.65 21.47 14.73
N PRO A 291 -22.66 22.01 15.53
CA PRO A 291 -22.44 23.44 15.81
C PRO A 291 -22.04 24.22 14.56
N ASP A 292 -22.33 25.52 14.57
CA ASP A 292 -21.96 26.42 13.48
C ASP A 292 -20.43 26.58 13.41
N ASN A 293 -19.89 26.66 12.20
CA ASN A 293 -18.47 26.82 11.92
C ASN A 293 -17.56 25.77 12.60
N PRO A 294 -17.76 24.44 12.41
CA PRO A 294 -16.90 23.41 12.96
C PRO A 294 -15.47 23.56 12.41
N LEU A 295 -14.47 23.38 13.28
CA LEU A 295 -13.07 23.45 12.85
C LEU A 295 -12.77 22.32 11.87
N ALA A 296 -12.20 22.68 10.74
CA ALA A 296 -11.71 21.70 9.79
C ALA A 296 -10.52 20.93 10.36
N PHE A 297 -10.41 19.65 10.00
CA PHE A 297 -9.29 18.81 10.43
C PHE A 297 -7.97 19.31 9.82
N PRO A 298 -6.94 19.71 10.63
CA PRO A 298 -5.75 20.36 10.10
C PRO A 298 -5.00 19.58 9.01
N PRO A 299 -4.86 18.22 9.08
CA PRO A 299 -4.27 17.43 8.01
C PRO A 299 -5.05 17.49 6.70
N ALA A 300 -6.38 17.69 6.75
CA ALA A 300 -7.20 17.86 5.54
C ALA A 300 -6.90 19.19 4.86
N ILE A 301 -6.76 20.27 5.63
CA ILE A 301 -6.35 21.59 5.11
C ILE A 301 -4.98 21.50 4.45
N GLN A 302 -4.00 20.87 5.13
CA GLN A 302 -2.66 20.68 4.58
C GLN A 302 -2.66 19.88 3.28
N ALA A 303 -3.52 18.86 3.19
CA ALA A 303 -3.66 18.07 1.99
C ALA A 303 -4.17 18.92 0.81
N ILE A 304 -5.16 19.79 1.05
CA ILE A 304 -5.69 20.71 0.04
C ILE A 304 -4.61 21.69 -0.43
N LEU A 305 -3.89 22.32 0.50
CA LEU A 305 -2.84 23.29 0.18
C LEU A 305 -1.68 22.69 -0.61
N ASN A 306 -1.40 21.39 -0.41
CA ASN A 306 -0.32 20.66 -1.09
C ASN A 306 -0.78 19.90 -2.33
N ALA A 307 -2.05 19.97 -2.71
CA ALA A 307 -2.62 19.25 -3.84
C ALA A 307 -2.25 19.90 -5.18
N ASP A 308 -1.99 19.05 -6.18
CA ASP A 308 -1.86 19.50 -7.57
C ASP A 308 -3.25 19.62 -8.23
N SER A 309 -4.26 18.92 -7.69
CA SER A 309 -5.66 18.99 -8.13
C SER A 309 -6.61 18.68 -6.98
N VAL A 310 -7.70 19.43 -6.91
CA VAL A 310 -8.80 19.20 -5.96
C VAL A 310 -10.08 18.90 -6.75
N SER A 311 -10.72 17.79 -6.41
CA SER A 311 -12.03 17.41 -6.94
C SER A 311 -13.02 17.27 -5.79
N TYR A 312 -14.25 17.69 -6.00
CA TYR A 312 -15.32 17.49 -5.03
C TYR A 312 -16.52 16.80 -5.69
N THR A 313 -17.17 15.95 -4.91
CA THR A 313 -18.42 15.33 -5.29
C THR A 313 -19.52 15.90 -4.43
N HIS A 314 -20.59 16.41 -5.05
CA HIS A 314 -21.81 16.80 -4.35
C HIS A 314 -22.93 15.83 -4.75
N LEU A 315 -23.68 15.40 -3.76
CA LEU A 315 -24.93 14.69 -4.01
C LEU A 315 -25.93 15.75 -4.47
N ARG A 316 -26.40 15.67 -5.71
CA ARG A 316 -27.66 16.30 -6.06
C ARG A 316 -28.75 15.52 -5.31
N ALA A 317 -29.42 16.16 -4.36
CA ALA A 317 -30.74 15.73 -3.95
C ALA A 317 -31.66 15.84 -5.19
N HIS A 318 -32.11 14.71 -5.68
CA HIS A 318 -33.15 14.65 -6.70
C HIS A 318 -34.49 14.64 -6.01
#